data_d6fa7298dcfafd9bc63f0010f23b9043
#
_entry.id   d6fa7298dcfafd9bc63f0010f23b9043
#
_cell.length_a   1.000
_cell.length_b   1.000
_cell.length_c   1.000
_cell.angle_alpha   90.00
_cell.angle_beta   90.00
_cell.angle_gamma   90.00
#
_symmetry.space_group_name_H-M   'P 1'
#
loop_
_entity.id
_entity.type
_entity.pdbx_description
1 polymer ?
#
loop_
_entity_poly.entity_id
_entity_poly.type
_entity_poly.pdbx_seq_one_letter_code
_entity_poly.pdbx_strand_id
1 'polypeptide(L)'
;MLVGKWPTKPNEGNYVQMQGQLVVVATPLGNLGDISRRALELLEKADVIYCEDTRHSSTLFSANNIPVNGRLKALHEHNEASQCEEVIKRVSEGQVVVLISDAGTPGISDPGTRVVAAVAEAGLFVTTAPGPAAVIAALTISGLPTERFIMEGFVPRKAGEREALYAQWAKEQRTVVFYESP
;
A
#
# COMPACT_ATOMS: atom_id res chain seq x y z
N MET A 1 -7.06 -3.68 20.45
CA MET A 1 -5.67 -3.94 19.99
C MET A 1 -5.70 -5.25 19.22
N LEU A 2 -5.92 -5.18 17.90
CA LEU A 2 -5.91 -6.38 17.03
C LEU A 2 -4.45 -6.65 16.65
N VAL A 3 -3.77 -7.48 17.42
CA VAL A 3 -2.53 -8.11 16.97
C VAL A 3 -2.94 -9.28 16.10
N GLY A 4 -3.04 -9.04 14.80
CA GLY A 4 -3.22 -10.13 13.83
C GLY A 4 -2.09 -11.14 14.02
N LYS A 5 -2.42 -12.42 14.26
CA LYS A 5 -1.42 -13.48 14.27
C LYS A 5 -0.81 -13.58 12.87
N TRP A 6 0.37 -13.02 12.71
CA TRP A 6 1.18 -13.23 11.51
C TRP A 6 1.45 -14.73 11.36
N PRO A 7 1.21 -15.34 10.20
CA PRO A 7 1.50 -16.75 9.99
C PRO A 7 3.01 -16.98 10.13
N THR A 8 3.40 -17.73 11.15
CA THR A 8 4.80 -17.92 11.57
C THR A 8 5.54 -19.05 10.86
N LYS A 9 4.96 -19.66 9.82
CA LYS A 9 5.66 -20.67 9.02
C LYS A 9 5.52 -20.38 7.53
N PRO A 10 6.62 -20.23 6.78
CA PRO A 10 6.55 -20.34 5.35
C PRO A 10 6.16 -21.79 5.03
N ASN A 11 5.00 -21.99 4.43
CA ASN A 11 4.69 -23.27 3.80
C ASN A 11 5.61 -23.46 2.60
N GLU A 12 6.66 -24.23 2.78
CA GLU A 12 7.45 -24.76 1.68
C GLU A 12 6.53 -25.65 0.83
N GLY A 13 6.24 -25.23 -0.38
CA GLY A 13 5.83 -26.13 -1.45
C GLY A 13 4.34 -26.32 -1.74
N ASN A 14 3.39 -25.70 -1.02
CA ASN A 14 2.00 -25.67 -1.46
C ASN A 14 1.53 -24.22 -1.54
N TYR A 15 1.50 -23.64 -2.74
CA TYR A 15 0.50 -22.62 -3.05
C TYR A 15 -0.86 -23.32 -2.89
N VAL A 16 -1.40 -23.24 -1.68
CA VAL A 16 -2.78 -23.61 -1.37
C VAL A 16 -3.62 -23.01 -2.49
N GLN A 17 -4.49 -23.80 -3.08
CA GLN A 17 -5.53 -23.36 -4.01
C GLN A 17 -5.96 -21.96 -3.58
N MET A 18 -5.70 -20.95 -4.42
CA MET A 18 -5.82 -19.57 -4.02
C MET A 18 -7.29 -19.29 -3.76
N GLN A 19 -7.71 -19.44 -2.51
CA GLN A 19 -8.93 -18.81 -2.05
C GLN A 19 -8.81 -17.33 -2.38
N GLY A 20 -9.86 -16.69 -2.81
CA GLY A 20 -9.85 -15.29 -3.14
C GLY A 20 -9.17 -14.47 -2.03
N GLN A 21 -8.38 -13.51 -2.43
CA GLN A 21 -7.60 -12.70 -1.50
C GLN A 21 -7.43 -11.27 -1.99
N LEU A 22 -7.34 -10.35 -1.05
CA LEU A 22 -6.81 -9.01 -1.29
C LEU A 22 -5.32 -8.99 -0.95
N VAL A 23 -4.49 -8.58 -1.90
CA VAL A 23 -3.04 -8.45 -1.69
C VAL A 23 -2.62 -7.00 -1.85
N VAL A 24 -2.12 -6.40 -0.78
CA VAL A 24 -1.50 -5.07 -0.83
C VAL A 24 -0.05 -5.22 -1.29
N VAL A 25 0.29 -4.61 -2.42
CA VAL A 25 1.62 -4.73 -3.03
C VAL A 25 2.31 -3.38 -3.05
N ALA A 26 3.46 -3.29 -2.39
CA ALA A 26 4.29 -2.08 -2.42
C ALA A 26 5.01 -1.94 -3.78
N THR A 27 5.05 -0.71 -4.29
CA THR A 27 5.67 -0.34 -5.56
C THR A 27 6.94 0.50 -5.38
N PRO A 28 7.81 0.61 -6.39
CA PRO A 28 9.05 1.38 -6.30
C PRO A 28 8.86 2.86 -5.97
N LEU A 29 9.83 3.44 -5.27
CA LEU A 29 9.90 4.87 -4.90
C LEU A 29 10.75 5.70 -5.89
N GLY A 30 10.73 5.36 -7.18
CA GLY A 30 11.51 6.06 -8.20
C GLY A 30 12.62 5.21 -8.83
N ASN A 31 12.94 4.04 -8.27
CA ASN A 31 13.85 3.08 -8.88
C ASN A 31 13.13 1.75 -9.11
N LEU A 32 12.86 1.41 -10.36
CA LEU A 32 12.15 0.19 -10.74
C LEU A 32 12.80 -1.10 -10.20
N GLY A 33 14.10 -1.10 -9.94
CA GLY A 33 14.82 -2.22 -9.34
C GLY A 33 14.43 -2.55 -7.90
N ASP A 34 13.71 -1.66 -7.22
CA ASP A 34 13.28 -1.87 -5.82
C ASP A 34 12.01 -2.72 -5.70
N ILE A 35 11.40 -3.11 -6.81
CA ILE A 35 10.25 -4.01 -6.77
C ILE A 35 10.69 -5.41 -6.38
N SER A 36 9.98 -6.03 -5.43
CA SER A 36 10.31 -7.39 -5.03
C SER A 36 9.87 -8.41 -6.09
N ARG A 37 10.62 -9.51 -6.22
CA ARG A 37 10.26 -10.62 -7.10
C ARG A 37 8.83 -11.14 -6.83
N ARG A 38 8.47 -11.28 -5.54
CA ARG A 38 7.13 -11.72 -5.15
C ARG A 38 6.04 -10.74 -5.56
N ALA A 39 6.33 -9.42 -5.53
CA ALA A 39 5.41 -8.41 -6.03
C ALA A 39 5.14 -8.59 -7.53
N LEU A 40 6.18 -8.79 -8.35
CA LEU A 40 6.05 -9.06 -9.78
C LEU A 40 5.20 -10.30 -10.06
N GLU A 41 5.46 -11.41 -9.36
CA GLU A 41 4.71 -12.66 -9.50
C GLU A 41 3.22 -12.48 -9.16
N LEU A 42 2.90 -11.66 -8.14
CA LEU A 42 1.52 -11.35 -7.75
C LEU A 42 0.82 -10.44 -8.77
N LEU A 43 1.51 -9.42 -9.29
CA LEU A 43 1.00 -8.54 -10.32
C LEU A 43 0.72 -9.30 -11.63
N GLU A 44 1.55 -10.28 -11.98
CA GLU A 44 1.36 -11.13 -13.13
C GLU A 44 0.12 -12.02 -13.01
N LYS A 45 -0.10 -12.60 -11.82
CA LYS A 45 -1.17 -13.59 -11.53
C LYS A 45 -2.49 -12.95 -11.09
N ALA A 46 -2.53 -11.65 -10.82
CA ALA A 46 -3.74 -10.98 -10.35
C ALA A 46 -4.87 -11.05 -11.37
N ASP A 47 -6.09 -11.29 -10.91
CA ASP A 47 -7.30 -11.21 -11.74
C ASP A 47 -7.70 -9.75 -12.00
N VAL A 48 -7.51 -8.89 -10.99
CA VAL A 48 -7.74 -7.46 -11.08
C VAL A 48 -6.74 -6.70 -10.20
N ILE A 49 -6.35 -5.51 -10.65
CA ILE A 49 -5.38 -4.66 -9.96
C ILE A 49 -5.99 -3.28 -9.80
N TYR A 50 -6.17 -2.86 -8.56
CA TYR A 50 -6.57 -1.52 -8.22
C TYR A 50 -5.33 -0.65 -8.01
N CYS A 51 -5.31 0.54 -8.62
CA CYS A 51 -4.21 1.49 -8.58
C CYS A 51 -4.73 2.93 -8.58
N GLU A 52 -3.94 3.88 -8.11
CA GLU A 52 -4.36 5.28 -8.00
C GLU A 52 -4.49 5.92 -9.39
N ASP A 53 -3.43 5.91 -10.20
CA ASP A 53 -3.44 6.32 -11.61
C ASP A 53 -3.05 5.14 -12.52
N THR A 54 -4.01 4.71 -13.35
CA THR A 54 -3.82 3.59 -14.28
C THR A 54 -2.75 3.88 -15.34
N ARG A 55 -2.52 5.15 -15.70
CA ARG A 55 -1.50 5.55 -16.66
C ARG A 55 -0.11 5.44 -16.05
N HIS A 56 0.05 5.93 -14.80
CA HIS A 56 1.30 5.81 -14.06
C HIS A 56 1.66 4.34 -13.86
N SER A 57 0.71 3.57 -13.35
CA SER A 57 0.89 2.13 -13.13
C SER A 57 1.24 1.36 -14.40
N SER A 58 0.68 1.73 -15.56
CA SER A 58 1.01 1.09 -16.84
C SER A 58 2.50 1.15 -17.18
N THR A 59 3.22 2.19 -16.72
CA THR A 59 4.67 2.30 -16.90
C THR A 59 5.42 1.20 -16.13
N LEU A 60 4.99 0.92 -14.88
CA LEU A 60 5.56 -0.16 -14.07
C LEU A 60 5.38 -1.53 -14.75
N PHE A 61 4.17 -1.79 -15.29
CA PHE A 61 3.86 -3.04 -15.97
C PHE A 61 4.67 -3.20 -17.27
N SER A 62 4.76 -2.14 -18.07
CA SER A 62 5.53 -2.14 -19.32
C SER A 62 7.01 -2.38 -19.07
N ALA A 63 7.58 -1.73 -18.05
CA ALA A 63 8.99 -1.89 -17.68
C ALA A 63 9.34 -3.31 -17.22
N ASN A 64 8.37 -4.06 -16.70
CA ASN A 64 8.55 -5.42 -16.23
C ASN A 64 7.97 -6.49 -17.18
N ASN A 65 7.56 -6.11 -18.38
CA ASN A 65 6.96 -6.99 -19.38
C ASN A 65 5.71 -7.75 -18.88
N ILE A 66 4.94 -7.16 -17.96
CA ILE A 66 3.70 -7.74 -17.44
C ILE A 66 2.52 -7.22 -18.28
N PRO A 67 1.76 -8.07 -18.98
CA PRO A 67 0.63 -7.63 -19.76
C PRO A 67 -0.52 -7.18 -18.86
N VAL A 68 -1.05 -5.98 -19.11
CA VAL A 68 -2.15 -5.40 -18.33
C VAL A 68 -3.49 -6.06 -18.65
N ASN A 69 -3.79 -6.32 -19.92
CA ASN A 69 -4.99 -7.03 -20.43
C ASN A 69 -6.32 -6.50 -19.85
N GLY A 70 -6.44 -5.20 -19.61
CA GLY A 70 -7.66 -4.59 -19.05
C GLY A 70 -7.89 -4.86 -17.56
N ARG A 71 -6.90 -5.39 -16.83
CA ARG A 71 -7.01 -5.71 -15.40
C ARG A 71 -6.86 -4.51 -14.46
N LEU A 72 -6.38 -3.36 -14.96
CA LEU A 72 -6.22 -2.16 -14.12
C LEU A 72 -7.56 -1.46 -13.89
N LYS A 73 -7.81 -1.10 -12.65
CA LYS A 73 -8.95 -0.29 -12.21
C LYS A 73 -8.46 0.86 -11.34
N ALA A 74 -9.03 2.05 -11.54
CA ALA A 74 -8.70 3.20 -10.72
C ALA A 74 -9.31 3.08 -9.32
N LEU A 75 -8.49 3.31 -8.30
CA LEU A 75 -8.90 3.41 -6.90
C LEU A 75 -8.17 4.60 -6.27
N HIS A 76 -8.89 5.66 -5.99
CA HIS A 76 -8.39 6.88 -5.40
C HIS A 76 -9.31 7.33 -4.27
N GLU A 77 -8.91 8.30 -3.48
CA GLU A 77 -9.62 8.77 -2.29
C GLU A 77 -11.13 9.03 -2.53
N HIS A 78 -11.49 9.57 -3.69
CA HIS A 78 -12.87 9.94 -4.00
C HIS A 78 -13.78 8.76 -4.36
N ASN A 79 -13.23 7.63 -4.82
CA ASN A 79 -14.03 6.45 -5.21
C ASN A 79 -13.82 5.24 -4.31
N GLU A 80 -12.86 5.27 -3.41
CA GLU A 80 -12.49 4.13 -2.56
C GLU A 80 -13.70 3.51 -1.84
N ALA A 81 -14.56 4.34 -1.26
CA ALA A 81 -15.75 3.85 -0.56
C ALA A 81 -16.72 3.08 -1.47
N SER A 82 -16.91 3.52 -2.72
CA SER A 82 -17.79 2.86 -3.68
C SER A 82 -17.18 1.59 -4.27
N GLN A 83 -15.87 1.40 -4.19
CA GLN A 83 -15.18 0.20 -4.67
C GLN A 83 -15.16 -0.95 -3.65
N CYS A 84 -15.43 -0.66 -2.37
CA CYS A 84 -15.35 -1.68 -1.31
C CYS A 84 -16.23 -2.92 -1.60
N GLU A 85 -17.49 -2.71 -1.99
CA GLU A 85 -18.43 -3.80 -2.30
C GLU A 85 -17.96 -4.65 -3.47
N GLU A 86 -17.43 -4.02 -4.53
CA GLU A 86 -16.91 -4.73 -5.69
C GLU A 86 -15.68 -5.56 -5.33
N VAL A 87 -14.77 -5.02 -4.53
CA VAL A 87 -13.58 -5.75 -4.07
C VAL A 87 -13.98 -6.94 -3.20
N ILE A 88 -14.88 -6.75 -2.22
CA ILE A 88 -15.40 -7.83 -1.38
C ILE A 88 -16.02 -8.95 -2.25
N LYS A 89 -16.86 -8.58 -3.21
CA LYS A 89 -17.48 -9.54 -4.13
C LYS A 89 -16.42 -10.35 -4.89
N ARG A 90 -15.45 -9.70 -5.49
CA ARG A 90 -14.37 -10.37 -6.26
C ARG A 90 -13.57 -11.34 -5.41
N VAL A 91 -13.18 -10.90 -4.21
CA VAL A 91 -12.45 -11.77 -3.28
C VAL A 91 -13.30 -12.95 -2.84
N SER A 92 -14.60 -12.75 -2.56
CA SER A 92 -15.51 -13.84 -2.18
C SER A 92 -15.77 -14.84 -3.31
N GLU A 93 -15.65 -14.40 -4.57
CA GLU A 93 -15.72 -15.24 -5.77
C GLU A 93 -14.41 -15.99 -6.07
N GLY A 94 -13.41 -15.89 -5.20
CA GLY A 94 -12.15 -16.62 -5.33
C GLY A 94 -11.08 -15.87 -6.13
N GLN A 95 -11.28 -14.61 -6.50
CA GLN A 95 -10.33 -13.82 -7.28
C GLN A 95 -9.15 -13.33 -6.43
N VAL A 96 -7.98 -13.23 -7.06
CA VAL A 96 -6.80 -12.55 -6.53
C VAL A 96 -6.88 -11.08 -6.91
N VAL A 97 -7.26 -10.26 -5.94
CA VAL A 97 -7.34 -8.80 -6.09
C VAL A 97 -6.05 -8.19 -5.55
N VAL A 98 -5.36 -7.40 -6.38
CA VAL A 98 -4.15 -6.68 -5.97
C VAL A 98 -4.46 -5.19 -5.82
N LEU A 99 -3.92 -4.58 -4.78
CA LEU A 99 -3.93 -3.15 -4.54
C LEU A 99 -2.50 -2.61 -4.60
N ILE A 100 -2.27 -1.60 -5.44
CA ILE A 100 -1.02 -0.86 -5.55
C ILE A 100 -1.27 0.65 -5.42
N SER A 101 -0.25 1.42 -5.01
CA SER A 101 -0.20 2.88 -5.12
C SER A 101 0.76 3.30 -6.23
N ASP A 102 0.81 4.59 -6.53
CA ASP A 102 1.72 5.13 -7.54
C ASP A 102 3.18 4.97 -7.11
N ALA A 103 3.48 5.09 -5.81
CA ALA A 103 4.81 4.85 -5.26
C ALA A 103 4.74 4.44 -3.78
N GLY A 104 5.43 3.38 -3.38
CA GLY A 104 5.49 2.93 -2.00
C GLY A 104 4.40 1.94 -1.61
N THR A 105 3.96 1.99 -0.36
CA THR A 105 3.03 1.02 0.24
C THR A 105 1.61 1.60 0.30
N PRO A 106 0.62 0.99 -0.38
CA PRO A 106 -0.77 1.43 -0.33
C PRO A 106 -1.31 1.57 1.09
N GLY A 107 -2.15 2.57 1.33
CA GLY A 107 -2.73 2.85 2.65
C GLY A 107 -1.81 3.64 3.59
N ILE A 108 -0.55 3.90 3.21
CA ILE A 108 0.38 4.73 3.97
C ILE A 108 0.47 6.10 3.31
N SER A 109 -0.40 7.02 3.71
CA SER A 109 -0.65 8.33 3.07
C SER A 109 -1.18 8.23 1.62
N ASP A 110 -1.71 7.07 1.27
CA ASP A 110 -2.27 6.71 -0.03
C ASP A 110 -3.66 6.08 0.14
N PRO A 111 -4.48 5.99 -0.91
CA PRO A 111 -5.72 5.22 -0.89
C PRO A 111 -5.50 3.73 -0.57
N GLY A 112 -6.53 3.07 -0.05
CA GLY A 112 -6.53 1.62 0.17
C GLY A 112 -6.94 1.18 1.57
N THR A 113 -6.83 2.04 2.57
CA THR A 113 -7.13 1.71 3.97
C THR A 113 -8.58 1.26 4.16
N ARG A 114 -9.54 1.92 3.50
CA ARG A 114 -10.97 1.56 3.58
C ARG A 114 -11.27 0.22 2.95
N VAL A 115 -10.66 -0.04 1.78
CA VAL A 115 -10.81 -1.33 1.08
C VAL A 115 -10.24 -2.47 1.92
N VAL A 116 -9.05 -2.28 2.48
CA VAL A 116 -8.42 -3.27 3.38
C VAL A 116 -9.30 -3.55 4.59
N ALA A 117 -9.82 -2.49 5.25
CA ALA A 117 -10.73 -2.63 6.39
C ALA A 117 -12.01 -3.39 6.01
N ALA A 118 -12.67 -3.00 4.91
CA ALA A 118 -13.92 -3.60 4.47
C ALA A 118 -13.77 -5.10 4.13
N VAL A 119 -12.68 -5.49 3.44
CA VAL A 119 -12.41 -6.90 3.12
C VAL A 119 -12.11 -7.70 4.38
N ALA A 120 -11.35 -7.13 5.33
CA ALA A 120 -11.05 -7.77 6.61
C ALA A 120 -12.29 -7.93 7.49
N GLU A 121 -13.17 -6.91 7.56
CA GLU A 121 -14.45 -6.95 8.28
C GLU A 121 -15.42 -7.97 7.68
N ALA A 122 -15.35 -8.19 6.37
CA ALA A 122 -16.09 -9.27 5.70
C ALA A 122 -15.54 -10.68 6.00
N GLY A 123 -14.48 -10.81 6.80
CA GLY A 123 -13.86 -12.09 7.15
C GLY A 123 -13.06 -12.72 6.00
N LEU A 124 -12.76 -11.96 4.96
CA LEU A 124 -12.02 -12.42 3.80
C LEU A 124 -10.50 -12.25 4.00
N PHE A 125 -9.71 -13.00 3.24
CA PHE A 125 -8.26 -13.02 3.43
C PHE A 125 -7.59 -11.78 2.84
N VAL A 126 -6.83 -11.07 3.69
CA VAL A 126 -5.99 -9.93 3.32
C VAL A 126 -4.54 -10.25 3.64
N THR A 127 -3.65 -9.96 2.70
CA THR A 127 -2.19 -10.14 2.88
C THR A 127 -1.41 -9.02 2.19
N THR A 128 -0.09 -9.03 2.34
CA THR A 128 0.77 -8.03 1.70
C THR A 128 2.00 -8.66 1.06
N ALA A 129 2.47 -8.07 -0.03
CA ALA A 129 3.84 -8.21 -0.50
C ALA A 129 4.65 -7.02 0.02
N PRO A 130 5.41 -7.17 1.12
CA PRO A 130 6.21 -6.08 1.67
C PRO A 130 7.22 -5.56 0.64
N GLY A 131 7.45 -4.25 0.69
CA GLY A 131 8.38 -3.62 -0.23
C GLY A 131 8.68 -2.16 0.18
N PRO A 132 8.99 -1.29 -0.78
CA PRO A 132 9.36 0.08 -0.51
C PRO A 132 8.32 0.85 0.30
N ALA A 133 8.80 1.61 1.29
CA ALA A 133 8.00 2.55 2.08
C ALA A 133 8.85 3.80 2.36
N ALA A 134 8.41 4.97 1.88
CA ALA A 134 9.21 6.19 1.93
C ALA A 134 9.56 6.61 3.36
N VAL A 135 8.63 6.45 4.30
CA VAL A 135 8.86 6.74 5.72
C VAL A 135 10.00 5.90 6.29
N ILE A 136 10.07 4.62 5.98
CA ILE A 136 11.12 3.72 6.47
C ILE A 136 12.44 4.01 5.77
N ALA A 137 12.41 4.22 4.45
CA ALA A 137 13.61 4.59 3.69
C ALA A 137 14.24 5.89 4.23
N ALA A 138 13.43 6.92 4.49
CA ALA A 138 13.90 8.18 5.07
C ALA A 138 14.50 7.99 6.46
N LEU A 139 13.83 7.24 7.34
CA LEU A 139 14.31 6.97 8.69
C LEU A 139 15.66 6.25 8.69
N THR A 140 15.85 5.25 7.82
CA THR A 140 17.09 4.45 7.76
C THR A 140 18.32 5.29 7.44
N ILE A 141 18.17 6.36 6.67
CA ILE A 141 19.31 7.23 6.25
C ILE A 141 19.37 8.55 6.99
N SER A 142 18.41 8.84 7.87
CA SER A 142 18.31 10.13 8.58
C SER A 142 19.39 10.34 9.66
N GLY A 143 19.91 9.25 10.23
CA GLY A 143 20.76 9.30 11.41
C GLY A 143 20.05 9.69 12.72
N LEU A 144 18.73 9.84 12.69
CA LEU A 144 17.89 10.14 13.86
C LEU A 144 17.52 8.86 14.64
N PRO A 145 17.13 8.96 15.92
CA PRO A 145 16.61 7.81 16.68
C PRO A 145 15.39 7.18 16.00
N THR A 146 15.39 5.87 15.81
CA THR A 146 14.35 5.12 15.09
C THR A 146 13.52 4.19 15.97
N GLU A 147 13.87 4.02 17.25
CA GLU A 147 13.18 3.11 18.17
C GLU A 147 11.72 3.50 18.40
N ARG A 148 11.45 4.80 18.36
CA ARG A 148 10.10 5.36 18.51
C ARG A 148 9.98 6.59 17.62
N PHE A 149 9.09 6.53 16.67
CA PHE A 149 8.81 7.64 15.74
C PHE A 149 7.31 7.84 15.53
N ILE A 150 6.97 8.99 15.00
CA ILE A 150 5.61 9.36 14.60
C ILE A 150 5.62 9.60 13.11
N MET A 151 4.62 9.05 12.40
CA MET A 151 4.33 9.40 11.03
C MET A 151 3.05 10.24 10.97
N GLU A 152 3.18 11.48 10.50
CA GLU A 152 2.10 12.48 10.48
C GLU A 152 1.38 12.57 9.13
N GLY A 153 1.88 11.90 8.09
CA GLY A 153 1.34 12.07 6.75
C GLY A 153 1.73 13.40 6.12
N PHE A 154 0.85 13.98 5.29
CA PHE A 154 1.11 15.25 4.62
C PHE A 154 0.84 16.45 5.52
N VAL A 155 1.77 17.43 5.49
CA VAL A 155 1.57 18.70 6.21
C VAL A 155 0.45 19.52 5.57
N PRO A 156 -0.32 20.29 6.39
CA PRO A 156 -1.36 21.16 5.88
C PRO A 156 -0.81 22.22 4.90
N ARG A 157 -1.57 22.48 3.82
CA ARG A 157 -1.21 23.53 2.86
C ARG A 157 -1.39 24.94 3.41
N LYS A 158 -2.35 25.13 4.33
CA LYS A 158 -2.62 26.44 4.95
C LYS A 158 -1.55 26.77 5.98
N ALA A 159 -0.93 27.96 5.83
CA ALA A 159 0.19 28.38 6.65
C ALA A 159 -0.11 28.31 8.16
N GLY A 160 -1.26 28.84 8.62
CA GLY A 160 -1.60 28.83 10.04
C GLY A 160 -1.79 27.43 10.64
N GLU A 161 -2.38 26.50 9.87
CA GLU A 161 -2.51 25.09 10.30
C GLU A 161 -1.14 24.41 10.36
N ARG A 162 -0.25 24.70 9.41
CA ARG A 162 1.09 24.18 9.34
C ARG A 162 1.98 24.70 10.48
N GLU A 163 1.90 26.00 10.77
CA GLU A 163 2.62 26.60 11.91
C GLU A 163 2.17 26.04 13.25
N ALA A 164 0.86 25.84 13.44
CA ALA A 164 0.32 25.21 14.66
C ALA A 164 0.84 23.78 14.83
N LEU A 165 0.91 23.00 13.73
CA LEU A 165 1.43 21.64 13.72
C LEU A 165 2.93 21.63 14.05
N TYR A 166 3.71 22.51 13.46
CA TYR A 166 5.14 22.63 13.77
C TYR A 166 5.40 23.04 15.22
N ALA A 167 4.58 23.94 15.79
CA ALA A 167 4.65 24.31 17.19
C ALA A 167 4.33 23.12 18.13
N GLN A 168 3.46 22.20 17.71
CA GLN A 168 3.18 20.96 18.41
C GLN A 168 4.39 20.01 18.35
N TRP A 169 4.98 19.80 17.15
CA TRP A 169 6.13 18.92 16.96
C TRP A 169 7.39 19.45 17.66
N ALA A 170 7.56 20.75 17.80
CA ALA A 170 8.68 21.34 18.54
C ALA A 170 8.76 20.87 20.00
N LYS A 171 7.70 20.31 20.56
CA LYS A 171 7.65 19.72 21.91
C LYS A 171 7.78 18.19 21.89
N GLU A 172 7.74 17.57 20.71
CA GLU A 172 7.86 16.12 20.57
C GLU A 172 9.33 15.69 20.67
N GLN A 173 9.58 14.67 21.46
CA GLN A 173 10.94 14.14 21.65
C GLN A 173 11.26 12.94 20.74
N ARG A 174 10.22 12.34 20.17
CA ARG A 174 10.38 11.26 19.20
C ARG A 174 10.70 11.83 17.82
N THR A 175 11.34 11.06 16.98
CA THR A 175 11.51 11.42 15.56
C THR A 175 10.13 11.55 14.90
N VAL A 176 9.88 12.68 14.26
CA VAL A 176 8.66 12.94 13.49
C VAL A 176 8.99 12.87 12.01
N VAL A 177 8.25 12.06 11.27
CA VAL A 177 8.34 11.94 9.82
C VAL A 177 7.04 12.44 9.20
N PHE A 178 7.15 13.30 8.22
CA PHE A 178 6.00 13.83 7.49
C PHE A 178 6.30 13.93 6.00
N TYR A 179 5.24 14.05 5.20
CA TYR A 179 5.34 14.29 3.77
C TYR A 179 5.01 15.75 3.46
N GLU A 180 5.72 16.30 2.50
CA GLU A 180 5.44 17.61 1.92
C GLU A 180 5.36 17.49 0.39
N SER A 181 4.34 18.12 -0.19
CA SER A 181 4.24 18.23 -1.65
C SER A 181 5.18 19.32 -2.15
N PRO A 182 5.89 19.13 -3.27
CA PRO A 182 6.73 20.14 -3.88
C PRO A 182 5.94 21.39 -4.31
#